data_282ca92b5da572feefe9cb81c7125c27
#
_entry.id   282ca92b5da572feefe9cb81c7125c27
#
_cell.length_a   1.000
_cell.length_b   1.000
_cell.length_c   1.000
_cell.angle_alpha   90.00
_cell.angle_beta   90.00
_cell.angle_gamma   90.00
#
_symmetry.space_group_name_H-M   'P 1'
#
loop_
_entity.id
_entity.type
_entity.pdbx_description
1 polymer ?
#
loop_
_entity_poly.entity_id
_entity_poly.type
_entity_poly.pdbx_seq_one_letter_code
_entity_poly.pdbx_strand_id
1 'polypeptide(L)'
;MQYCIVDSCEWTYPDVHSYETQMPCVRQRALRGSWATFQIHIWEADSAVRVDTQSLAAEIYEQIPIPVEDNPNFEKEILPSARLRRAPFLVNDCLCPWRGQAQPREGSVGIYVAVPVPEDAAGTFSGEIRVSCGEETARIPVAIDVCSAPLPKETLQIAMGYSPYNAAKWHGLLDKPEQAEDMDTRYLKLLRRQHQTRLYVDPPEITDVGPGRYAFDFTTFNRRVQKGLSLGFTGFHISGVGFRKAWDSPIIQIRGMDALSYEAYIYLQQYLGALRENLRKNGWLERDMFYIGIADEPNEINALPYRAVCGMVRRIFPEIKIFDACSGAPIYGALDVWVPRSDEYEKNQAMFDAYKEMGDAVWQYVCLYPRDDGYINRFMDIPLLATRYLYWGNYRYGLTGYLHWAVNVYENDVDPFTASCPRHVNAGSASILPPGDDKLIYPGEGEPWMSMRLEAHRESAEEYEMLCAIAEKDKALADSLCRRGLRSFHDVTYDGCAFRALREELLQTYGELFG
;
A
#
# COMPACT_ATOMS: atom_id res chain seq x y z
N MET A 1 1.40 -28.72 -23.03
CA MET A 1 1.66 -27.55 -22.16
C MET A 1 2.33 -26.44 -22.94
N GLN A 2 1.76 -25.23 -22.97
CA GLN A 2 2.38 -24.03 -23.52
C GLN A 2 2.71 -23.08 -22.37
N TYR A 3 3.66 -22.19 -22.56
CA TYR A 3 3.99 -21.19 -21.52
C TYR A 3 4.61 -19.92 -22.13
N CYS A 4 4.53 -18.83 -21.37
CA CYS A 4 5.32 -17.64 -21.61
C CYS A 4 5.86 -17.07 -20.29
N ILE A 5 6.92 -16.27 -20.38
CA ILE A 5 7.52 -15.54 -19.27
C ILE A 5 7.07 -14.09 -19.42
N VAL A 6 6.50 -13.51 -18.36
CA VAL A 6 5.92 -12.17 -18.37
C VAL A 6 6.60 -11.32 -17.28
N ASP A 7 6.80 -10.02 -17.52
CA ASP A 7 7.34 -9.11 -16.52
C ASP A 7 6.37 -8.94 -15.35
N SER A 8 6.89 -8.68 -14.15
CA SER A 8 6.07 -8.46 -12.95
C SER A 8 5.22 -7.18 -13.00
N CYS A 9 5.46 -6.29 -13.95
CA CYS A 9 4.70 -5.05 -14.11
C CYS A 9 3.38 -5.20 -14.89
N GLU A 10 3.10 -6.38 -15.47
CA GLU A 10 1.91 -6.65 -16.27
C GLU A 10 0.99 -7.65 -15.57
N TRP A 11 -0.33 -7.47 -15.73
CA TRP A 11 -1.30 -8.47 -15.31
C TRP A 11 -1.25 -9.73 -16.16
N THR A 12 -1.39 -10.90 -15.54
CA THR A 12 -1.72 -12.14 -16.24
C THR A 12 -3.17 -12.56 -15.98
N TYR A 13 -3.76 -13.25 -16.97
CA TYR A 13 -5.18 -13.65 -16.95
C TYR A 13 -5.31 -15.09 -17.41
N PRO A 14 -6.23 -15.90 -16.85
CA PRO A 14 -6.41 -17.29 -17.29
C PRO A 14 -6.74 -17.45 -18.77
N ASP A 15 -7.44 -16.49 -19.35
CA ASP A 15 -7.96 -16.51 -20.73
C ASP A 15 -7.07 -15.76 -21.75
N VAL A 16 -5.87 -15.31 -21.34
CA VAL A 16 -4.91 -14.59 -22.22
C VAL A 16 -3.61 -15.36 -22.32
N HIS A 17 -3.10 -15.54 -23.54
CA HIS A 17 -1.93 -16.36 -23.84
C HIS A 17 -0.80 -15.59 -24.54
N SER A 18 -0.94 -14.27 -24.70
CA SER A 18 0.08 -13.39 -25.27
C SER A 18 0.10 -12.08 -24.52
N TYR A 19 1.27 -11.63 -24.12
CA TYR A 19 1.50 -10.46 -23.26
C TYR A 19 2.49 -9.51 -23.91
N GLU A 20 2.33 -8.21 -23.63
CA GLU A 20 3.20 -7.17 -24.18
C GLU A 20 4.65 -7.33 -23.68
N THR A 21 4.83 -7.67 -22.41
CA THR A 21 6.13 -7.80 -21.75
C THR A 21 6.73 -9.21 -21.84
N GLN A 22 6.20 -10.06 -22.72
CA GLN A 22 6.70 -11.43 -22.88
C GLN A 22 8.21 -11.48 -23.19
N MET A 23 8.92 -12.38 -22.51
CA MET A 23 10.37 -12.55 -22.60
C MET A 23 10.74 -13.95 -23.11
N PRO A 24 11.79 -14.10 -23.92
CA PRO A 24 12.27 -15.41 -24.36
C PRO A 24 13.06 -16.15 -23.26
N CYS A 25 13.62 -15.42 -22.30
CA CYS A 25 14.34 -15.92 -21.11
C CYS A 25 14.33 -14.84 -20.05
N VAL A 26 14.65 -15.19 -18.81
CA VAL A 26 14.77 -14.23 -17.72
C VAL A 26 16.19 -13.69 -17.67
N ARG A 27 16.36 -12.42 -17.97
CA ARG A 27 17.56 -11.65 -17.66
C ARG A 27 17.17 -10.30 -17.12
N GLN A 28 17.46 -10.06 -15.84
CA GLN A 28 17.05 -8.86 -15.13
C GLN A 28 18.18 -8.35 -14.26
N ARG A 29 18.19 -7.04 -13.99
CA ARG A 29 19.00 -6.42 -12.96
C ARG A 29 18.17 -6.28 -11.69
N ALA A 30 18.79 -6.49 -10.52
CA ALA A 30 18.14 -6.28 -9.24
C ALA A 30 19.11 -5.73 -8.19
N LEU A 31 18.57 -5.00 -7.22
CA LEU A 31 19.32 -4.44 -6.09
C LEU A 31 19.72 -5.53 -5.09
N ARG A 32 20.85 -5.37 -4.45
CA ARG A 32 21.21 -6.16 -3.27
C ARG A 32 20.22 -5.91 -2.13
N GLY A 33 19.79 -6.96 -1.45
CA GLY A 33 18.77 -6.88 -0.40
C GLY A 33 17.31 -6.82 -0.90
N SER A 34 17.09 -6.92 -2.23
CA SER A 34 15.78 -6.94 -2.87
C SER A 34 15.51 -8.28 -3.59
N TRP A 35 14.55 -8.30 -4.50
CA TRP A 35 14.16 -9.47 -5.31
C TRP A 35 14.15 -9.13 -6.79
N ALA A 36 14.58 -10.07 -7.63
CA ALA A 36 14.27 -10.07 -9.05
C ALA A 36 12.96 -10.85 -9.25
N THR A 37 11.98 -10.25 -9.93
CA THR A 37 10.62 -10.77 -10.00
C THR A 37 10.15 -10.92 -11.44
N PHE A 38 9.42 -12.01 -11.71
CA PHE A 38 8.79 -12.28 -13.00
C PHE A 38 7.66 -13.28 -12.84
N GLN A 39 6.91 -13.49 -13.91
CA GLN A 39 5.80 -14.41 -13.95
C GLN A 39 6.02 -15.49 -15.02
N ILE A 40 5.49 -16.69 -14.79
CA ILE A 40 5.37 -17.76 -15.77
C ILE A 40 3.89 -18.07 -15.91
N HIS A 41 3.33 -17.76 -17.07
CA HIS A 41 1.94 -18.10 -17.38
C HIS A 41 1.92 -19.36 -18.25
N ILE A 42 1.16 -20.37 -17.83
CA ILE A 42 1.10 -21.70 -18.43
C ILE A 42 -0.35 -21.97 -18.85
N TRP A 43 -0.55 -22.48 -20.06
CA TRP A 43 -1.87 -22.88 -20.56
C TRP A 43 -1.80 -24.20 -21.31
N GLU A 44 -2.95 -24.75 -21.69
CA GLU A 44 -3.07 -26.12 -22.22
C GLU A 44 -2.42 -27.14 -21.25
N ALA A 45 -2.58 -26.88 -19.94
CA ALA A 45 -2.16 -27.81 -18.91
C ALA A 45 -3.32 -28.78 -18.59
N ASP A 46 -3.11 -30.06 -18.80
CA ASP A 46 -4.10 -31.12 -18.61
C ASP A 46 -3.92 -31.89 -17.28
N SER A 47 -2.86 -31.55 -16.56
CA SER A 47 -2.51 -32.16 -15.28
C SER A 47 -1.83 -31.14 -14.35
N ALA A 48 -1.56 -31.54 -13.10
CA ALA A 48 -0.90 -30.69 -12.13
C ALA A 48 0.46 -30.20 -12.63
N VAL A 49 0.67 -28.89 -12.50
CA VAL A 49 1.95 -28.23 -12.80
C VAL A 49 2.86 -28.30 -11.57
N ARG A 50 4.12 -28.64 -11.77
CA ARG A 50 5.18 -28.62 -10.75
C ARG A 50 6.29 -27.67 -11.16
N VAL A 51 6.89 -27.02 -10.15
CA VAL A 51 8.03 -26.11 -10.34
C VAL A 51 9.20 -26.62 -9.50
N ASP A 52 10.36 -26.71 -10.12
CA ASP A 52 11.62 -27.09 -9.49
C ASP A 52 12.66 -25.99 -9.69
N THR A 53 13.25 -25.52 -8.60
CA THR A 53 14.23 -24.43 -8.56
C THR A 53 15.57 -24.87 -7.97
N GLN A 54 15.95 -26.14 -8.11
CA GLN A 54 17.14 -26.73 -7.45
C GLN A 54 18.45 -25.94 -7.64
N SER A 55 18.57 -25.22 -8.75
CA SER A 55 19.75 -24.43 -9.07
C SER A 55 19.62 -22.94 -8.72
N LEU A 56 18.46 -22.52 -8.20
CA LEU A 56 18.16 -21.11 -7.93
C LEU A 56 17.34 -20.99 -6.64
N ALA A 57 17.89 -20.29 -5.64
CA ALA A 57 17.08 -19.91 -4.47
C ALA A 57 15.98 -18.94 -4.93
N ALA A 58 14.73 -19.41 -4.99
CA ALA A 58 13.58 -18.62 -5.40
C ALA A 58 12.38 -18.90 -4.51
N GLU A 59 11.63 -17.86 -4.19
CA GLU A 59 10.30 -17.94 -3.62
C GLU A 59 9.31 -18.11 -4.77
N ILE A 60 8.49 -19.13 -4.71
CA ILE A 60 7.49 -19.45 -5.74
C ILE A 60 6.10 -19.26 -5.15
N TYR A 61 5.22 -18.67 -5.94
CA TYR A 61 3.82 -18.48 -5.60
C TYR A 61 2.93 -18.94 -6.75
N GLU A 62 1.87 -19.68 -6.43
CA GLU A 62 0.75 -19.87 -7.35
C GLU A 62 -0.06 -18.60 -7.40
N GLN A 63 -0.33 -18.10 -8.59
CA GLN A 63 -1.24 -16.98 -8.78
C GLN A 63 -2.69 -17.49 -8.80
N ILE A 64 -3.46 -17.11 -7.79
CA ILE A 64 -4.89 -17.45 -7.72
C ILE A 64 -5.68 -16.38 -8.47
N PRO A 65 -6.45 -16.76 -9.49
CA PRO A 65 -7.29 -15.83 -10.22
C PRO A 65 -8.45 -15.35 -9.36
N ILE A 66 -8.63 -14.04 -9.29
CA ILE A 66 -9.68 -13.36 -8.54
C ILE A 66 -10.71 -12.81 -9.54
N PRO A 67 -12.01 -13.00 -9.31
CA PRO A 67 -13.03 -12.47 -10.17
C PRO A 67 -13.15 -10.94 -10.04
N VAL A 68 -13.28 -10.27 -11.17
CA VAL A 68 -13.72 -8.89 -11.30
C VAL A 68 -15.12 -8.92 -11.91
N GLU A 69 -16.11 -8.69 -11.06
CA GLU A 69 -17.52 -8.91 -11.40
C GLU A 69 -18.13 -7.73 -12.14
N ASP A 70 -17.64 -6.52 -11.85
CA ASP A 70 -18.16 -5.26 -12.36
C ASP A 70 -17.04 -4.21 -12.47
N ASN A 71 -17.32 -3.16 -13.25
CA ASN A 71 -16.49 -1.96 -13.34
C ASN A 71 -17.28 -0.76 -12.76
N PRO A 72 -17.51 -0.68 -11.45
CA PRO A 72 -18.42 0.30 -10.85
C PRO A 72 -17.98 1.76 -11.02
N ASN A 73 -16.75 1.98 -11.48
CA ASN A 73 -16.17 3.30 -11.68
C ASN A 73 -16.52 3.95 -13.01
N PHE A 74 -17.03 3.18 -13.96
CA PHE A 74 -17.18 3.56 -15.34
C PHE A 74 -18.63 3.52 -15.79
N GLU A 75 -19.47 4.37 -15.17
CA GLU A 75 -20.89 4.47 -15.52
C GLU A 75 -21.14 5.02 -16.95
N LYS A 76 -20.17 5.75 -17.52
CA LYS A 76 -20.33 6.39 -18.84
C LYS A 76 -19.03 6.30 -19.62
N GLU A 77 -19.17 5.99 -20.90
CA GLU A 77 -18.15 5.93 -21.95
C GLU A 77 -16.69 5.96 -21.46
N ILE A 78 -16.12 4.77 -21.35
CA ILE A 78 -14.73 4.56 -21.01
C ILE A 78 -13.89 5.40 -21.95
N LEU A 79 -13.11 6.32 -21.39
CA LEU A 79 -12.13 7.07 -22.15
C LEU A 79 -11.18 6.09 -22.85
N PRO A 80 -10.85 6.30 -24.14
CA PRO A 80 -9.94 5.42 -24.88
C PRO A 80 -8.54 5.29 -24.23
N SER A 81 -8.19 6.25 -23.37
CA SER A 81 -6.92 6.26 -22.61
C SER A 81 -6.94 5.34 -21.39
N ALA A 82 -8.10 5.01 -20.84
CA ALA A 82 -8.21 4.02 -19.78
C ALA A 82 -8.07 2.63 -20.42
N ARG A 83 -6.93 2.01 -20.32
CA ARG A 83 -6.70 0.61 -20.74
C ARG A 83 -7.38 -0.35 -19.77
N LEU A 84 -8.67 -0.12 -19.56
CA LEU A 84 -9.54 -0.88 -18.67
C LEU A 84 -9.90 -2.23 -19.31
N ARG A 85 -9.80 -3.30 -18.53
CA ARG A 85 -10.42 -4.55 -18.90
C ARG A 85 -11.88 -4.57 -18.43
N ARG A 86 -12.80 -4.85 -19.37
CA ARG A 86 -14.24 -4.90 -19.07
C ARG A 86 -14.60 -6.16 -18.32
N ALA A 87 -15.30 -5.99 -17.21
CA ALA A 87 -15.90 -7.09 -16.45
C ALA A 87 -17.05 -7.79 -17.23
N PRO A 88 -17.37 -9.07 -16.95
CA PRO A 88 -16.66 -9.89 -15.95
C PRO A 88 -15.38 -10.55 -16.50
N PHE A 89 -14.39 -10.73 -15.65
CA PHE A 89 -13.16 -11.47 -15.99
C PHE A 89 -12.48 -11.99 -14.72
N LEU A 90 -11.45 -12.85 -14.90
CA LEU A 90 -10.55 -13.29 -13.83
C LEU A 90 -9.18 -12.64 -14.01
N VAL A 91 -8.55 -12.22 -12.91
CA VAL A 91 -7.18 -11.68 -12.91
C VAL A 91 -6.32 -12.39 -11.87
N ASN A 92 -5.09 -12.71 -12.21
CA ASN A 92 -4.14 -13.40 -11.33
C ASN A 92 -3.52 -12.42 -10.31
N ASP A 93 -4.29 -11.99 -9.30
CA ASP A 93 -3.85 -11.02 -8.28
C ASP A 93 -3.31 -11.67 -7.01
N CYS A 94 -3.91 -12.75 -6.51
CA CYS A 94 -3.53 -13.34 -5.23
C CYS A 94 -2.33 -14.29 -5.37
N LEU A 95 -1.32 -14.15 -4.50
CA LEU A 95 -0.07 -14.91 -4.49
C LEU A 95 -0.08 -15.93 -3.34
N CYS A 96 -0.49 -17.16 -3.64
CA CYS A 96 -0.45 -18.29 -2.72
C CYS A 96 0.97 -18.86 -2.65
N PRO A 97 1.62 -18.96 -1.48
CA PRO A 97 2.91 -19.63 -1.34
C PRO A 97 2.87 -21.04 -1.93
N TRP A 98 3.94 -21.43 -2.66
CA TRP A 98 4.00 -22.68 -3.41
C TRP A 98 3.87 -23.91 -2.52
N ARG A 99 2.96 -24.82 -2.88
CA ARG A 99 2.64 -26.04 -2.13
C ARG A 99 3.04 -27.33 -2.87
N GLY A 100 4.06 -27.23 -3.71
CA GLY A 100 4.63 -28.38 -4.43
C GLY A 100 4.02 -28.63 -5.80
N GLN A 101 2.76 -28.29 -6.01
CA GLN A 101 2.09 -28.35 -7.31
C GLN A 101 0.86 -27.43 -7.36
N ALA A 102 0.48 -27.00 -8.55
CA ALA A 102 -0.75 -26.25 -8.82
C ALA A 102 -1.66 -27.00 -9.78
N GLN A 103 -2.96 -26.97 -9.53
CA GLN A 103 -3.96 -27.52 -10.45
C GLN A 103 -4.38 -26.42 -11.44
N PRO A 104 -4.51 -26.75 -12.75
CA PRO A 104 -5.01 -25.78 -13.71
C PRO A 104 -6.40 -25.27 -13.34
N ARG A 105 -6.57 -23.95 -13.40
CA ARG A 105 -7.86 -23.26 -13.25
C ARG A 105 -8.20 -22.67 -14.61
N GLU A 106 -9.35 -23.04 -15.15
CA GLU A 106 -9.74 -22.66 -16.53
C GLU A 106 -8.66 -23.01 -17.58
N GLY A 107 -7.96 -24.13 -17.38
CA GLY A 107 -6.93 -24.61 -18.29
C GLY A 107 -5.58 -23.91 -18.19
N SER A 108 -5.40 -23.01 -17.22
CA SER A 108 -4.16 -22.26 -17.01
C SER A 108 -3.64 -22.33 -15.57
N VAL A 109 -2.34 -22.04 -15.40
CA VAL A 109 -1.66 -21.84 -14.12
C VAL A 109 -0.78 -20.61 -14.23
N GLY A 110 -0.97 -19.64 -13.33
CA GLY A 110 -0.05 -18.53 -13.14
C GLY A 110 0.95 -18.85 -12.03
N ILE A 111 2.21 -18.55 -12.26
CA ILE A 111 3.30 -18.68 -11.30
C ILE A 111 3.99 -17.33 -11.17
N TYR A 112 4.10 -16.82 -9.95
CA TYR A 112 4.95 -15.67 -9.64
C TYR A 112 6.25 -16.16 -9.01
N VAL A 113 7.36 -15.63 -9.48
CA VAL A 113 8.71 -15.99 -9.01
C VAL A 113 9.39 -14.76 -8.45
N ALA A 114 9.90 -14.86 -7.23
CA ALA A 114 10.71 -13.85 -6.58
C ALA A 114 12.07 -14.47 -6.21
N VAL A 115 13.12 -14.01 -6.88
CA VAL A 115 14.51 -14.48 -6.63
C VAL A 115 15.17 -13.49 -5.67
N PRO A 116 15.43 -13.86 -4.40
CA PRO A 116 16.09 -12.99 -3.46
C PRO A 116 17.53 -12.70 -3.88
N VAL A 117 17.94 -11.44 -3.80
CA VAL A 117 19.31 -11.01 -4.07
C VAL A 117 19.97 -10.68 -2.72
N PRO A 118 20.89 -11.51 -2.21
CA PRO A 118 21.56 -11.27 -0.94
C PRO A 118 22.25 -9.90 -0.88
N GLU A 119 22.39 -9.33 0.32
CA GLU A 119 23.05 -8.04 0.53
C GLU A 119 24.54 -8.05 0.13
N ASP A 120 25.19 -9.21 0.22
CA ASP A 120 26.58 -9.45 -0.15
C ASP A 120 26.77 -9.98 -1.58
N ALA A 121 25.69 -10.13 -2.35
CA ALA A 121 25.76 -10.61 -3.72
C ALA A 121 26.50 -9.64 -4.64
N ALA A 122 27.21 -10.18 -5.65
CA ALA A 122 27.93 -9.40 -6.65
C ALA A 122 27.97 -10.13 -8.01
N GLY A 123 28.15 -9.37 -9.08
CA GLY A 123 28.25 -9.91 -10.43
C GLY A 123 26.92 -10.44 -10.96
N THR A 124 26.97 -11.53 -11.71
CA THR A 124 25.78 -12.19 -12.25
C THR A 124 25.67 -13.59 -11.67
N PHE A 125 24.52 -13.94 -11.12
CA PHE A 125 24.23 -15.32 -10.78
C PHE A 125 23.14 -15.89 -11.69
N SER A 126 23.24 -17.17 -12.00
CA SER A 126 22.38 -17.83 -12.96
C SER A 126 21.88 -19.16 -12.44
N GLY A 127 20.72 -19.54 -12.89
CA GLY A 127 20.09 -20.82 -12.58
C GLY A 127 19.06 -21.21 -13.62
N GLU A 128 18.32 -22.25 -13.32
CA GLU A 128 17.25 -22.77 -14.17
C GLU A 128 16.01 -23.04 -13.31
N ILE A 129 14.86 -22.64 -13.80
CA ILE A 129 13.57 -23.08 -13.28
C ILE A 129 13.01 -24.11 -14.23
N ARG A 130 12.57 -25.25 -13.68
CA ARG A 130 11.91 -26.32 -14.44
C ARG A 130 10.44 -26.32 -14.11
N VAL A 131 9.63 -26.27 -15.16
CA VAL A 131 8.18 -26.36 -15.05
C VAL A 131 7.75 -27.65 -15.74
N SER A 132 7.03 -28.52 -15.05
CA SER A 132 6.55 -29.79 -15.60
C SER A 132 5.05 -29.97 -15.45
N CYS A 133 4.41 -30.55 -16.47
CA CYS A 133 3.01 -30.92 -16.52
C CYS A 133 2.90 -32.29 -17.22
N GLY A 134 2.51 -33.32 -16.46
CA GLY A 134 2.60 -34.71 -16.95
C GLY A 134 4.02 -35.10 -17.31
N GLU A 135 4.21 -35.51 -18.55
CA GLU A 135 5.54 -35.90 -19.11
C GLU A 135 6.30 -34.72 -19.73
N GLU A 136 5.63 -33.60 -19.97
CA GLU A 136 6.24 -32.42 -20.57
C GLU A 136 7.03 -31.61 -19.52
N THR A 137 8.20 -31.12 -19.94
CA THR A 137 9.05 -30.26 -19.06
C THR A 137 9.64 -29.11 -19.88
N ALA A 138 9.42 -27.90 -19.38
CA ALA A 138 10.06 -26.69 -19.86
C ALA A 138 11.23 -26.31 -18.93
N ARG A 139 12.31 -25.78 -19.52
CA ARG A 139 13.48 -25.26 -18.80
C ARG A 139 13.62 -23.79 -19.09
N ILE A 140 13.59 -22.99 -18.05
CA ILE A 140 13.63 -21.54 -18.11
C ILE A 140 14.95 -21.06 -17.52
N PRO A 141 15.90 -20.64 -18.38
CA PRO A 141 17.15 -20.03 -17.90
C PRO A 141 16.87 -18.70 -17.21
N VAL A 142 17.50 -18.48 -16.06
CA VAL A 142 17.41 -17.25 -15.28
C VAL A 142 18.81 -16.71 -15.04
N ALA A 143 19.04 -15.44 -15.34
CA ALA A 143 20.26 -14.72 -15.04
C ALA A 143 19.91 -13.40 -14.37
N ILE A 144 20.48 -13.15 -13.20
CA ILE A 144 20.28 -11.94 -12.42
C ILE A 144 21.59 -11.16 -12.34
N ASP A 145 21.62 -10.00 -12.97
CA ASP A 145 22.72 -9.06 -12.89
C ASP A 145 22.56 -8.22 -11.61
N VAL A 146 23.44 -8.42 -10.64
CA VAL A 146 23.37 -7.75 -9.35
C VAL A 146 23.80 -6.29 -9.49
N CYS A 147 22.95 -5.35 -9.09
CA CYS A 147 23.33 -3.95 -9.00
C CYS A 147 24.44 -3.77 -7.93
N SER A 148 25.50 -3.06 -8.27
CA SER A 148 26.65 -2.84 -7.36
C SER A 148 26.27 -2.00 -6.13
N ALA A 149 25.26 -1.14 -6.25
CA ALA A 149 24.76 -0.33 -5.14
C ALA A 149 23.84 -1.13 -4.20
N PRO A 150 23.85 -0.82 -2.89
CA PRO A 150 22.91 -1.41 -1.94
C PRO A 150 21.50 -0.84 -2.14
N LEU A 151 20.50 -1.49 -1.55
CA LEU A 151 19.15 -0.92 -1.46
C LEU A 151 19.20 0.47 -0.81
N PRO A 152 18.56 1.51 -1.39
CA PRO A 152 18.56 2.85 -0.81
C PRO A 152 17.89 2.87 0.57
N LYS A 153 18.22 3.90 1.37
CA LYS A 153 17.57 4.10 2.66
C LYS A 153 16.09 4.47 2.45
N GLU A 154 15.20 3.86 3.21
CA GLU A 154 13.78 4.20 3.24
C GLU A 154 13.56 5.63 3.75
N THR A 155 12.94 6.47 2.95
CA THR A 155 12.56 7.85 3.28
C THR A 155 11.06 8.09 3.14
N LEU A 156 10.41 7.37 2.23
CA LEU A 156 8.98 7.47 1.98
C LEU A 156 8.18 6.98 3.20
N GLN A 157 7.25 7.81 3.66
CA GLN A 157 6.35 7.45 4.74
C GLN A 157 5.13 6.70 4.17
N ILE A 158 5.08 5.38 4.35
CA ILE A 158 3.98 4.54 3.86
C ILE A 158 3.10 4.12 5.03
N ALA A 159 1.81 4.51 4.97
CA ALA A 159 0.78 4.21 5.96
C ALA A 159 -0.41 3.53 5.28
N MET A 160 -0.49 2.22 5.38
CA MET A 160 -1.65 1.46 4.90
C MET A 160 -2.42 0.89 6.09
N GLY A 161 -3.74 1.07 6.08
CA GLY A 161 -4.63 0.63 7.15
C GLY A 161 -4.70 -0.89 7.26
N TYR A 162 -4.30 -1.42 8.40
CA TYR A 162 -4.30 -2.83 8.73
C TYR A 162 -5.18 -3.10 9.96
N SER A 163 -6.07 -4.07 9.86
CA SER A 163 -6.96 -4.52 10.93
C SER A 163 -6.49 -5.85 11.52
N PRO A 164 -5.95 -5.87 12.76
CA PRO A 164 -5.63 -7.12 13.45
C PRO A 164 -6.89 -7.94 13.78
N TYR A 165 -8.03 -7.28 13.99
CA TYR A 165 -9.31 -7.94 14.20
C TYR A 165 -9.74 -8.75 12.96
N ASN A 166 -9.65 -8.17 11.76
CA ASN A 166 -9.98 -8.88 10.53
C ASN A 166 -9.00 -10.02 10.25
N ALA A 167 -7.71 -9.83 10.54
CA ALA A 167 -6.72 -10.90 10.46
C ALA A 167 -7.13 -12.08 11.37
N ALA A 168 -7.43 -11.84 12.65
CA ALA A 168 -7.87 -12.88 13.57
C ALA A 168 -9.20 -13.52 13.12
N LYS A 169 -10.18 -12.72 12.69
CA LYS A 169 -11.50 -13.17 12.26
C LYS A 169 -11.43 -14.13 11.07
N TRP A 170 -10.76 -13.74 10.01
CA TRP A 170 -10.69 -14.51 8.77
C TRP A 170 -9.81 -15.77 8.86
N HIS A 171 -8.92 -15.84 9.85
CA HIS A 171 -8.16 -17.04 10.17
C HIS A 171 -8.82 -17.91 11.27
N GLY A 172 -10.04 -17.55 11.76
CA GLY A 172 -10.76 -18.31 12.79
C GLY A 172 -10.04 -18.32 14.15
N LEU A 173 -9.46 -17.18 14.54
CA LEU A 173 -8.60 -17.02 15.71
C LEU A 173 -9.16 -16.07 16.79
N LEU A 174 -10.40 -15.60 16.67
CA LEU A 174 -10.98 -14.64 17.62
C LEU A 174 -11.02 -15.14 19.06
N ASP A 175 -11.15 -16.45 19.26
CA ASP A 175 -11.15 -17.15 20.55
C ASP A 175 -9.77 -17.73 20.94
N LYS A 176 -8.72 -17.44 20.17
CA LYS A 176 -7.35 -17.98 20.30
C LYS A 176 -6.30 -16.87 20.38
N PRO A 177 -6.20 -16.12 21.48
CA PRO A 177 -5.43 -14.89 21.55
C PRO A 177 -3.94 -15.05 21.23
N GLU A 178 -3.29 -16.15 21.62
CA GLU A 178 -1.87 -16.38 21.30
C GLU A 178 -1.65 -16.63 19.81
N GLN A 179 -2.54 -17.38 19.16
CA GLN A 179 -2.46 -17.64 17.72
C GLN A 179 -2.83 -16.38 16.92
N ALA A 180 -3.77 -15.57 17.41
CA ALA A 180 -4.12 -14.28 16.82
C ALA A 180 -2.93 -13.31 16.89
N GLU A 181 -2.18 -13.30 17.99
CA GLU A 181 -0.97 -12.46 18.14
C GLU A 181 0.17 -12.93 17.21
N ASP A 182 0.34 -14.24 16.99
CA ASP A 182 1.28 -14.77 16.01
C ASP A 182 0.86 -14.40 14.58
N MET A 183 -0.42 -14.54 14.26
CA MET A 183 -0.97 -14.15 12.95
C MET A 183 -0.80 -12.65 12.71
N ASP A 184 -1.10 -11.78 13.68
CA ASP A 184 -0.82 -10.34 13.61
C ASP A 184 0.66 -10.08 13.31
N THR A 185 1.57 -10.83 13.94
CA THR A 185 3.01 -10.70 13.67
C THR A 185 3.38 -11.07 12.23
N ARG A 186 2.74 -12.10 11.65
CA ARG A 186 2.94 -12.49 10.23
C ARG A 186 2.48 -11.40 9.27
N TYR A 187 1.31 -10.80 9.51
CA TYR A 187 0.83 -9.66 8.73
C TYR A 187 1.79 -8.46 8.82
N LEU A 188 2.23 -8.11 10.02
CA LEU A 188 3.16 -6.99 10.21
C LEU A 188 4.52 -7.23 9.54
N LYS A 189 5.06 -8.44 9.59
CA LYS A 189 6.28 -8.81 8.86
C LYS A 189 6.09 -8.69 7.36
N LEU A 190 4.93 -9.12 6.83
CA LEU A 190 4.59 -8.98 5.44
C LEU A 190 4.53 -7.50 5.02
N LEU A 191 3.86 -6.65 5.81
CA LEU A 191 3.79 -5.21 5.56
C LEU A 191 5.19 -4.55 5.59
N ARG A 192 6.07 -4.96 6.51
CA ARG A 192 7.46 -4.45 6.53
C ARG A 192 8.27 -4.90 5.32
N ARG A 193 8.09 -6.14 4.85
CA ARG A 193 8.68 -6.59 3.59
C ARG A 193 8.27 -5.70 2.41
N GLN A 194 7.07 -5.11 2.49
CA GLN A 194 6.54 -4.20 1.48
C GLN A 194 6.87 -2.71 1.74
N HIS A 195 7.89 -2.45 2.53
CA HIS A 195 8.36 -1.10 2.89
C HIS A 195 7.35 -0.21 3.63
N GLN A 196 6.28 -0.78 4.21
CA GLN A 196 5.40 0.01 5.05
C GLN A 196 6.16 0.50 6.29
N THR A 197 6.26 1.82 6.45
CA THR A 197 7.06 2.46 7.52
C THR A 197 6.22 2.85 8.73
N ARG A 198 4.89 3.03 8.56
CA ARG A 198 4.02 3.53 9.61
C ARG A 198 2.90 2.54 9.94
N LEU A 199 2.54 2.49 11.23
CA LEU A 199 1.53 1.59 11.76
C LEU A 199 0.43 2.38 12.48
N TYR A 200 -0.83 2.00 12.26
CA TYR A 200 -1.94 2.54 13.06
C TYR A 200 -1.95 1.90 14.44
N VAL A 201 -2.20 2.75 15.45
CA VAL A 201 -2.28 2.36 16.86
C VAL A 201 -3.58 2.90 17.45
N ASP A 202 -4.34 2.01 18.04
CA ASP A 202 -5.57 2.39 18.74
C ASP A 202 -5.25 3.26 19.97
N PRO A 203 -6.16 4.17 20.36
CA PRO A 203 -6.01 4.94 21.58
C PRO A 203 -6.00 4.02 22.83
N PRO A 204 -5.56 4.53 24.00
CA PRO A 204 -5.58 3.73 25.23
C PRO A 204 -7.00 3.33 25.62
N GLU A 205 -7.11 2.29 26.44
CA GLU A 205 -8.38 1.96 27.07
C GLU A 205 -8.80 3.06 28.05
N ILE A 206 -10.08 3.43 28.00
CA ILE A 206 -10.61 4.59 28.72
C ILE A 206 -11.71 4.14 29.67
N THR A 207 -11.57 4.46 30.96
CA THR A 207 -12.56 4.21 32.00
C THR A 207 -13.08 5.50 32.60
N ASP A 208 -14.39 5.64 32.68
CA ASP A 208 -15.03 6.75 33.40
C ASP A 208 -14.94 6.49 34.92
N VAL A 209 -14.24 7.36 35.65
CA VAL A 209 -13.99 7.19 37.08
C VAL A 209 -14.76 8.22 37.94
N GLY A 210 -15.69 8.94 37.32
CA GLY A 210 -16.58 9.94 37.95
C GLY A 210 -16.97 11.03 36.95
N PRO A 211 -17.89 11.90 37.28
CA PRO A 211 -18.36 12.97 36.38
C PRO A 211 -17.20 13.80 35.82
N GLY A 212 -17.01 13.74 34.49
CA GLY A 212 -15.95 14.46 33.79
C GLY A 212 -14.51 14.01 34.12
N ARG A 213 -14.33 12.82 34.69
CA ARG A 213 -13.03 12.28 35.10
C ARG A 213 -12.78 10.93 34.42
N TYR A 214 -11.59 10.76 33.85
CA TYR A 214 -11.22 9.60 33.04
C TYR A 214 -9.89 9.01 33.49
N ALA A 215 -9.79 7.68 33.47
CA ALA A 215 -8.54 6.95 33.60
C ALA A 215 -8.16 6.33 32.25
N PHE A 216 -6.87 6.27 31.97
CA PHE A 216 -6.32 5.81 30.69
C PHE A 216 -5.32 4.69 30.93
N ASP A 217 -5.59 3.51 30.36
CA ASP A 217 -4.65 2.38 30.38
C ASP A 217 -3.93 2.26 29.03
N PHE A 218 -2.62 2.51 29.04
CA PHE A 218 -1.75 2.46 27.87
C PHE A 218 -1.09 1.10 27.65
N THR A 219 -1.45 0.06 28.37
CA THR A 219 -0.80 -1.26 28.30
C THR A 219 -0.83 -1.81 26.88
N THR A 220 -2.00 -1.88 26.25
CA THR A 220 -2.17 -2.37 24.87
C THR A 220 -1.51 -1.43 23.86
N PHE A 221 -1.69 -0.12 24.01
CA PHE A 221 -1.03 0.90 23.19
C PHE A 221 0.50 0.72 23.18
N ASN A 222 1.11 0.65 24.37
CA ASN A 222 2.55 0.53 24.51
C ASN A 222 3.09 -0.78 23.92
N ARG A 223 2.39 -1.89 24.13
CA ARG A 223 2.74 -3.18 23.54
C ARG A 223 2.71 -3.13 22.02
N ARG A 224 1.69 -2.50 21.42
CA ARG A 224 1.57 -2.33 19.97
C ARG A 224 2.72 -1.50 19.38
N VAL A 225 3.07 -0.39 20.03
CA VAL A 225 4.21 0.47 19.63
C VAL A 225 5.52 -0.31 19.74
N GLN A 226 5.78 -0.98 20.86
CA GLN A 226 7.01 -1.77 21.05
C GLN A 226 7.14 -2.89 20.03
N LYS A 227 6.04 -3.61 19.72
CA LYS A 227 5.99 -4.63 18.68
C LYS A 227 6.31 -4.01 17.30
N GLY A 228 5.70 -2.90 16.94
CA GLY A 228 5.99 -2.20 15.70
C GLY A 228 7.47 -1.81 15.58
N LEU A 229 8.03 -1.20 16.62
CA LEU A 229 9.47 -0.84 16.68
C LEU A 229 10.38 -2.07 16.51
N SER A 230 10.07 -3.18 17.18
CA SER A 230 10.85 -4.42 17.08
C SER A 230 10.83 -5.05 15.68
N LEU A 231 9.80 -4.77 14.89
CA LEU A 231 9.63 -5.22 13.51
C LEU A 231 10.15 -4.20 12.48
N GLY A 232 10.67 -3.03 12.92
CA GLY A 232 11.27 -2.03 12.04
C GLY A 232 10.30 -0.95 11.51
N PHE A 233 9.10 -0.83 12.08
CA PHE A 233 8.27 0.35 11.82
C PHE A 233 8.90 1.58 12.47
N THR A 234 8.84 2.72 11.78
CA THR A 234 9.50 3.95 12.21
C THR A 234 8.52 5.03 12.68
N GLY A 235 7.23 4.86 12.39
CA GLY A 235 6.20 5.83 12.77
C GLY A 235 4.86 5.20 13.12
N PHE A 236 4.06 5.96 13.85
CA PHE A 236 2.77 5.52 14.38
C PHE A 236 1.70 6.58 14.17
N HIS A 237 0.52 6.13 13.73
CA HIS A 237 -0.66 6.96 13.57
C HIS A 237 -1.66 6.61 14.67
N ILE A 238 -1.97 7.55 15.53
CA ILE A 238 -3.02 7.41 16.52
C ILE A 238 -4.35 7.77 15.85
N SER A 239 -5.33 6.91 15.98
CA SER A 239 -6.67 7.11 15.40
C SER A 239 -7.28 8.44 15.82
N GLY A 240 -8.19 8.98 15.01
CA GLY A 240 -8.79 10.29 15.20
C GLY A 240 -9.44 10.50 16.57
N VAL A 241 -9.26 11.69 17.13
CA VAL A 241 -9.86 12.07 18.43
C VAL A 241 -11.38 12.26 18.34
N GLY A 242 -11.89 12.51 17.13
CA GLY A 242 -13.30 12.72 16.86
C GLY A 242 -13.80 11.93 15.64
N PHE A 243 -15.09 11.94 15.44
CA PHE A 243 -15.75 11.33 14.29
C PHE A 243 -16.99 12.12 13.87
N ARG A 244 -17.50 11.84 12.68
CA ARG A 244 -18.73 12.41 12.13
C ARG A 244 -19.75 11.31 11.88
N LYS A 245 -21.02 11.56 12.17
CA LYS A 245 -22.10 10.59 11.90
C LYS A 245 -22.44 10.49 10.41
N ALA A 246 -22.21 11.57 9.66
CA ALA A 246 -22.42 11.65 8.22
C ALA A 246 -21.39 12.60 7.61
N TRP A 247 -21.09 12.44 6.30
CA TRP A 247 -20.13 13.29 5.58
C TRP A 247 -20.52 14.78 5.61
N ASP A 248 -21.80 15.08 5.54
CA ASP A 248 -22.38 16.42 5.58
C ASP A 248 -22.73 16.89 7.00
N SER A 249 -22.32 16.15 8.04
CA SER A 249 -22.52 16.57 9.42
C SER A 249 -21.68 17.82 9.74
N PRO A 250 -22.29 18.92 10.19
CA PRO A 250 -21.56 20.09 10.67
C PRO A 250 -20.92 19.84 12.05
N ILE A 251 -21.29 18.76 12.73
CA ILE A 251 -20.87 18.44 14.09
C ILE A 251 -19.82 17.33 14.06
N ILE A 252 -18.67 17.61 14.65
CA ILE A 252 -17.68 16.60 15.02
C ILE A 252 -18.00 16.17 16.45
N GLN A 253 -17.97 14.87 16.71
CA GLN A 253 -18.22 14.29 18.02
C GLN A 253 -16.93 13.71 18.61
N ILE A 254 -16.73 13.94 19.90
CA ILE A 254 -15.67 13.33 20.71
C ILE A 254 -16.35 12.53 21.81
N ARG A 255 -16.25 11.20 21.77
CA ARG A 255 -16.98 10.28 22.67
C ARG A 255 -18.50 10.55 22.73
N GLY A 256 -19.10 10.92 21.61
CA GLY A 256 -20.53 11.24 21.54
C GLY A 256 -20.92 12.65 21.99
N MET A 257 -19.99 13.42 22.55
CA MET A 257 -20.17 14.84 22.89
C MET A 257 -19.92 15.71 21.67
N ASP A 258 -20.59 16.88 21.58
CA ASP A 258 -20.18 17.90 20.61
C ASP A 258 -18.73 18.31 20.88
N ALA A 259 -17.87 18.25 19.88
CA ALA A 259 -16.44 18.54 20.03
C ALA A 259 -16.13 19.96 20.54
N LEU A 260 -17.07 20.90 20.38
CA LEU A 260 -16.94 22.28 20.86
C LEU A 260 -17.52 22.48 22.27
N SER A 261 -18.05 21.43 22.91
CA SER A 261 -18.57 21.52 24.28
C SER A 261 -17.45 21.60 25.33
N TYR A 262 -17.80 22.11 26.49
CA TYR A 262 -16.89 22.15 27.63
C TYR A 262 -16.47 20.74 28.07
N GLU A 263 -17.40 19.80 28.06
CA GLU A 263 -17.17 18.40 28.44
C GLU A 263 -16.17 17.70 27.50
N ALA A 264 -16.28 17.93 26.18
CA ALA A 264 -15.33 17.43 25.19
C ALA A 264 -13.92 18.02 25.40
N TYR A 265 -13.84 19.34 25.71
CA TYR A 265 -12.55 19.97 26.01
C TYR A 265 -11.89 19.37 27.27
N ILE A 266 -12.67 19.17 28.36
CA ILE A 266 -12.16 18.54 29.59
C ILE A 266 -11.68 17.12 29.34
N TYR A 267 -12.39 16.36 28.50
CA TYR A 267 -11.93 15.03 28.07
C TYR A 267 -10.61 15.11 27.30
N LEU A 268 -10.53 15.96 26.27
CA LEU A 268 -9.32 16.14 25.47
C LEU A 268 -8.12 16.53 26.31
N GLN A 269 -8.31 17.44 27.28
CA GLN A 269 -7.23 17.85 28.17
C GLN A 269 -6.66 16.69 28.97
N GLN A 270 -7.52 15.82 29.50
CA GLN A 270 -7.10 14.64 30.25
C GLN A 270 -6.47 13.60 29.33
N TYR A 271 -7.10 13.28 28.20
CA TYR A 271 -6.60 12.27 27.25
C TYR A 271 -5.24 12.67 26.67
N LEU A 272 -5.15 13.85 26.08
CA LEU A 272 -3.91 14.29 25.42
C LEU A 272 -2.80 14.55 26.44
N GLY A 273 -3.14 15.02 27.65
CA GLY A 273 -2.19 15.15 28.76
C GLY A 273 -1.62 13.79 29.20
N ALA A 274 -2.48 12.78 29.35
CA ALA A 274 -2.07 11.42 29.68
C ALA A 274 -1.25 10.75 28.55
N LEU A 275 -1.66 10.95 27.29
CA LEU A 275 -0.92 10.46 26.12
C LEU A 275 0.48 11.07 26.06
N ARG A 276 0.59 12.40 26.16
CA ARG A 276 1.87 13.12 26.19
C ARG A 276 2.81 12.59 27.27
N GLU A 277 2.28 12.40 28.49
CA GLU A 277 3.05 11.86 29.61
C GLU A 277 3.45 10.40 29.38
N ASN A 278 2.59 9.56 28.79
CA ASN A 278 2.93 8.21 28.42
C ASN A 278 4.06 8.16 27.37
N LEU A 279 3.99 8.99 26.31
CA LEU A 279 5.05 9.06 25.30
C LEU A 279 6.38 9.55 25.91
N ARG A 280 6.32 10.52 26.81
CA ARG A 280 7.50 11.02 27.52
C ARG A 280 8.14 9.94 28.39
N LYS A 281 7.36 9.21 29.19
CA LYS A 281 7.85 8.11 30.06
C LYS A 281 8.53 6.99 29.29
N ASN A 282 8.08 6.72 28.04
CA ASN A 282 8.68 5.70 27.19
C ASN A 282 9.85 6.23 26.34
N GLY A 283 10.22 7.51 26.44
CA GLY A 283 11.28 8.12 25.63
C GLY A 283 10.92 8.22 24.15
N TRP A 284 9.62 8.35 23.83
CA TRP A 284 9.12 8.41 22.47
C TRP A 284 8.73 9.82 22.03
N LEU A 285 8.57 10.75 22.95
CA LEU A 285 8.01 12.10 22.68
C LEU A 285 8.90 12.89 21.71
N GLU A 286 10.22 12.86 21.90
CA GLU A 286 11.18 13.64 21.11
C GLU A 286 11.59 12.97 19.80
N ARG A 287 11.03 11.79 19.48
CA ARG A 287 11.42 11.00 18.29
C ARG A 287 10.65 11.35 17.03
N ASP A 288 9.69 12.28 17.08
CA ASP A 288 8.83 12.71 15.97
C ASP A 288 8.17 11.54 15.20
N MET A 289 7.79 10.50 15.94
CA MET A 289 7.29 9.26 15.33
C MET A 289 5.76 9.11 15.42
N PHE A 290 5.06 10.00 16.17
CA PHE A 290 3.62 9.92 16.36
C PHE A 290 2.90 11.04 15.64
N TYR A 291 1.86 10.65 14.90
CA TYR A 291 0.88 11.56 14.33
C TYR A 291 -0.50 11.23 14.91
N ILE A 292 -1.36 12.24 15.06
CA ILE A 292 -2.72 12.07 15.55
C ILE A 292 -3.73 12.56 14.51
N GLY A 293 -4.74 11.75 14.22
CA GLY A 293 -5.88 12.15 13.41
C GLY A 293 -6.89 12.98 14.21
N ILE A 294 -7.70 13.75 13.52
CA ILE A 294 -8.77 14.53 14.14
C ILE A 294 -10.14 13.93 13.81
N ALA A 295 -10.55 14.04 12.54
CA ALA A 295 -11.81 13.50 12.06
C ALA A 295 -11.75 13.43 10.53
N ASP A 296 -11.48 12.26 10.03
CA ASP A 296 -11.25 11.86 8.64
C ASP A 296 -11.94 12.73 7.57
N GLU A 297 -11.19 13.14 6.52
CA GLU A 297 -11.68 13.88 5.34
C GLU A 297 -12.62 15.07 5.63
N PRO A 298 -12.19 16.12 6.37
CA PRO A 298 -13.01 17.29 6.60
C PRO A 298 -13.43 17.96 5.29
N ASN A 299 -14.63 18.54 5.27
CA ASN A 299 -15.20 19.25 4.13
C ASN A 299 -15.64 20.68 4.51
N GLU A 300 -16.19 21.45 3.58
CA GLU A 300 -16.62 22.84 3.82
C GLU A 300 -17.61 22.99 4.99
N ILE A 301 -18.50 22.01 5.19
CA ILE A 301 -19.56 22.05 6.20
C ILE A 301 -18.98 21.97 7.62
N ASN A 302 -17.93 21.17 7.81
CA ASN A 302 -17.34 20.91 9.13
C ASN A 302 -15.92 21.51 9.31
N ALA A 303 -15.44 22.31 8.35
CA ALA A 303 -14.11 22.93 8.41
C ALA A 303 -13.88 23.77 9.67
N LEU A 304 -14.87 24.54 10.11
CA LEU A 304 -14.72 25.39 11.30
C LEU A 304 -14.59 24.58 12.60
N PRO A 305 -15.51 23.63 12.94
CA PRO A 305 -15.32 22.77 14.11
C PRO A 305 -14.06 21.93 14.02
N TYR A 306 -13.68 21.45 12.82
CA TYR A 306 -12.43 20.72 12.62
C TYR A 306 -11.20 21.55 13.02
N ARG A 307 -11.09 22.79 12.51
CA ARG A 307 -10.00 23.72 12.87
C ARG A 307 -9.99 24.05 14.37
N ALA A 308 -11.16 24.19 14.99
CA ALA A 308 -11.25 24.45 16.43
C ALA A 308 -10.69 23.27 17.24
N VAL A 309 -11.01 22.02 16.87
CA VAL A 309 -10.43 20.82 17.51
C VAL A 309 -8.92 20.76 17.32
N CYS A 310 -8.41 21.03 16.11
CA CYS A 310 -6.96 21.13 15.86
C CYS A 310 -6.30 22.15 16.80
N GLY A 311 -6.93 23.33 16.98
CA GLY A 311 -6.46 24.36 17.91
C GLY A 311 -6.43 23.88 19.37
N MET A 312 -7.43 23.11 19.81
CA MET A 312 -7.44 22.49 21.15
C MET A 312 -6.31 21.47 21.30
N VAL A 313 -6.11 20.59 20.31
CA VAL A 313 -5.01 19.60 20.32
C VAL A 313 -3.66 20.30 20.41
N ARG A 314 -3.38 21.28 19.55
CA ARG A 314 -2.12 22.05 19.57
C ARG A 314 -1.91 22.79 20.90
N ARG A 315 -2.98 23.29 21.53
CA ARG A 315 -2.91 23.95 22.85
C ARG A 315 -2.51 22.98 23.97
N ILE A 316 -3.01 21.73 23.92
CA ILE A 316 -2.83 20.74 24.99
C ILE A 316 -1.54 19.94 24.77
N PHE A 317 -1.27 19.55 23.53
CA PHE A 317 -0.14 18.72 23.17
C PHE A 317 0.59 19.30 21.94
N PRO A 318 1.38 20.38 22.12
CA PRO A 318 1.99 21.12 21.01
C PRO A 318 3.06 20.35 20.23
N GLU A 319 3.63 19.27 20.79
CA GLU A 319 4.65 18.47 20.13
C GLU A 319 4.07 17.41 19.17
N ILE A 320 2.76 17.07 19.27
CA ILE A 320 2.16 16.07 18.39
C ILE A 320 1.84 16.67 17.04
N LYS A 321 2.19 15.99 15.97
CA LYS A 321 1.79 16.38 14.61
C LYS A 321 0.37 15.93 14.31
N ILE A 322 -0.42 16.83 13.75
CA ILE A 322 -1.78 16.56 13.29
C ILE A 322 -1.74 16.16 11.84
N PHE A 323 -2.36 15.05 11.53
CA PHE A 323 -2.39 14.40 10.24
C PHE A 323 -3.81 13.97 9.91
N ASP A 324 -4.30 14.24 8.71
CA ASP A 324 -5.55 13.63 8.21
C ASP A 324 -5.56 13.60 6.67
N ALA A 325 -6.35 12.65 6.12
CA ALA A 325 -6.79 12.72 4.75
C ALA A 325 -7.63 13.99 4.56
N CYS A 326 -7.43 14.69 3.46
CA CYS A 326 -8.11 15.96 3.20
C CYS A 326 -8.47 16.10 1.72
N SER A 327 -9.59 16.77 1.47
CA SER A 327 -9.96 17.34 0.19
C SER A 327 -9.74 18.85 0.25
N GLY A 328 -9.98 19.62 -0.79
CA GLY A 328 -9.75 21.07 -0.83
C GLY A 328 -10.55 21.93 0.18
N ALA A 329 -10.95 21.37 1.33
CA ALA A 329 -11.68 22.04 2.38
C ALA A 329 -10.88 23.23 2.99
N PRO A 330 -11.55 24.31 3.44
CA PRO A 330 -10.89 25.50 4.00
C PRO A 330 -10.40 25.27 5.44
N ILE A 331 -9.50 24.32 5.62
CA ILE A 331 -8.88 23.96 6.92
C ILE A 331 -7.46 24.51 7.08
N TYR A 332 -7.16 25.64 6.45
CA TYR A 332 -5.85 26.28 6.42
C TYR A 332 -5.20 26.38 7.81
N GLY A 333 -3.95 25.95 7.93
CA GLY A 333 -3.17 25.95 9.17
C GLY A 333 -3.60 24.89 10.19
N ALA A 334 -4.48 23.94 9.83
CA ALA A 334 -4.96 22.92 10.75
C ALA A 334 -4.00 21.72 10.86
N LEU A 335 -3.38 21.32 9.76
CA LEU A 335 -2.56 20.11 9.68
C LEU A 335 -1.05 20.43 9.66
N ASP A 336 -0.25 19.48 10.09
CA ASP A 336 1.20 19.44 9.91
C ASP A 336 1.58 18.44 8.79
N VAL A 337 0.70 17.46 8.56
CA VAL A 337 0.83 16.46 7.50
C VAL A 337 -0.48 16.41 6.72
N TRP A 338 -0.46 16.98 5.54
CA TRP A 338 -1.61 17.06 4.63
C TRP A 338 -1.64 15.83 3.74
N VAL A 339 -2.77 15.15 3.65
CA VAL A 339 -2.91 13.95 2.82
C VAL A 339 -4.06 14.13 1.82
N PRO A 340 -3.89 14.95 0.76
CA PRO A 340 -4.87 15.03 -0.32
C PRO A 340 -4.92 13.75 -1.13
N ARG A 341 -6.08 13.46 -1.72
CA ARG A 341 -6.18 12.53 -2.84
C ARG A 341 -5.33 13.03 -4.01
N SER A 342 -4.77 12.11 -4.80
CA SER A 342 -3.87 12.47 -5.91
C SER A 342 -4.47 13.47 -6.90
N ASP A 343 -5.77 13.35 -7.24
CA ASP A 343 -6.50 14.29 -8.08
C ASP A 343 -6.75 15.64 -7.40
N GLU A 344 -7.05 15.64 -6.11
CA GLU A 344 -7.23 16.86 -5.32
C GLU A 344 -5.90 17.60 -5.12
N TYR A 345 -4.79 16.86 -5.00
CA TYR A 345 -3.46 17.47 -5.00
C TYR A 345 -3.20 18.22 -6.31
N GLU A 346 -3.42 17.60 -7.46
CA GLU A 346 -3.18 18.25 -8.76
C GLU A 346 -4.09 19.47 -8.99
N LYS A 347 -5.37 19.37 -8.61
CA LYS A 347 -6.30 20.51 -8.69
C LYS A 347 -5.87 21.71 -7.86
N ASN A 348 -5.27 21.46 -6.70
CA ASN A 348 -4.90 22.48 -5.72
C ASN A 348 -3.38 22.56 -5.53
N GLN A 349 -2.58 22.15 -6.51
CA GLN A 349 -1.13 21.99 -6.40
C GLN A 349 -0.45 23.23 -5.82
N ALA A 350 -0.76 24.44 -6.32
CA ALA A 350 -0.14 25.67 -5.83
C ALA A 350 -0.37 25.90 -4.32
N MET A 351 -1.52 25.51 -3.77
CA MET A 351 -1.82 25.59 -2.36
C MET A 351 -0.97 24.60 -1.54
N PHE A 352 -0.91 23.35 -1.97
CA PHE A 352 -0.12 22.32 -1.28
C PHE A 352 1.38 22.57 -1.41
N ASP A 353 1.84 23.12 -2.55
CA ASP A 353 3.25 23.52 -2.72
C ASP A 353 3.60 24.66 -1.75
N ALA A 354 2.71 25.63 -1.54
CA ALA A 354 2.89 26.68 -0.54
C ALA A 354 2.97 26.11 0.89
N TYR A 355 2.22 25.06 1.22
CA TYR A 355 2.34 24.40 2.53
C TYR A 355 3.69 23.71 2.71
N LYS A 356 4.21 23.05 1.66
CA LYS A 356 5.57 22.49 1.68
C LYS A 356 6.64 23.56 1.90
N GLU A 357 6.50 24.72 1.27
CA GLU A 357 7.40 25.87 1.45
C GLU A 357 7.35 26.44 2.86
N MET A 358 6.19 26.33 3.56
CA MET A 358 6.04 26.71 4.95
C MET A 358 6.54 25.65 5.94
N GLY A 359 6.95 24.47 5.47
CA GLY A 359 7.52 23.40 6.29
C GLY A 359 6.56 22.28 6.65
N ASP A 360 5.32 22.31 6.16
CA ASP A 360 4.38 21.19 6.31
C ASP A 360 4.76 20.01 5.43
N ALA A 361 4.44 18.79 5.86
CA ALA A 361 4.56 17.62 5.02
C ALA A 361 3.29 17.46 4.15
N VAL A 362 3.47 17.12 2.89
CA VAL A 362 2.38 16.77 2.00
C VAL A 362 2.60 15.36 1.49
N TRP A 363 1.58 14.53 1.66
CA TRP A 363 1.51 13.16 1.18
C TRP A 363 0.51 13.07 0.02
N GLN A 364 0.18 11.88 -0.40
CA GLN A 364 -0.97 11.61 -1.27
C GLN A 364 -1.65 10.31 -0.85
N TYR A 365 -2.91 10.16 -1.22
CA TYR A 365 -3.62 8.89 -1.12
C TYR A 365 -4.46 8.63 -2.36
N VAL A 366 -4.79 7.36 -2.55
CA VAL A 366 -5.85 6.89 -3.43
C VAL A 366 -6.74 5.93 -2.65
N CYS A 367 -8.02 5.92 -2.96
CA CYS A 367 -9.03 5.03 -2.38
C CYS A 367 -9.99 4.59 -3.48
N LEU A 368 -11.29 4.51 -3.20
CA LEU A 368 -12.29 4.36 -4.26
C LEU A 368 -12.29 5.53 -5.26
N TYR A 369 -11.53 6.57 -5.01
CA TYR A 369 -11.23 7.70 -5.90
C TYR A 369 -9.71 7.97 -5.93
N PRO A 370 -9.17 8.63 -7.01
CA PRO A 370 -9.88 9.02 -8.24
C PRO A 370 -10.28 7.80 -9.08
N ARG A 371 -11.41 7.91 -9.79
CA ARG A 371 -11.96 6.86 -10.66
C ARG A 371 -11.87 7.22 -12.14
N ASP A 372 -11.92 8.51 -12.44
CA ASP A 372 -12.13 9.07 -13.76
C ASP A 372 -10.83 9.67 -14.35
N ASP A 373 -10.89 10.06 -15.62
CA ASP A 373 -9.88 10.87 -16.34
C ASP A 373 -8.48 10.25 -16.44
N GLY A 374 -8.36 8.91 -16.30
CA GLY A 374 -7.11 8.20 -16.48
C GLY A 374 -6.14 8.30 -15.29
N TYR A 375 -6.58 8.79 -14.14
CA TYR A 375 -5.76 8.81 -12.93
C TYR A 375 -5.29 7.42 -12.53
N ILE A 376 -4.03 7.32 -12.13
CA ILE A 376 -3.49 6.07 -11.59
C ILE A 376 -4.12 5.74 -10.24
N ASN A 377 -4.36 4.45 -10.04
CA ASN A 377 -4.87 3.86 -8.81
C ASN A 377 -4.40 2.41 -8.72
N ARG A 378 -4.94 1.60 -7.81
CA ARG A 378 -4.54 0.20 -7.56
C ARG A 378 -5.67 -0.80 -7.81
N PHE A 379 -6.60 -0.50 -8.71
CA PHE A 379 -7.72 -1.39 -9.01
C PHE A 379 -7.29 -2.56 -9.91
N MET A 380 -8.04 -3.66 -9.83
CA MET A 380 -7.75 -4.87 -10.63
C MET A 380 -8.19 -4.74 -12.09
N ASP A 381 -9.01 -3.77 -12.43
CA ASP A 381 -9.55 -3.55 -13.78
C ASP A 381 -8.75 -2.54 -14.62
N ILE A 382 -7.72 -1.92 -14.03
CA ILE A 382 -6.77 -1.07 -14.73
C ILE A 382 -5.38 -1.73 -14.80
N PRO A 383 -4.46 -1.30 -15.68
CA PRO A 383 -3.12 -1.88 -15.78
C PRO A 383 -2.37 -1.87 -14.45
N LEU A 384 -1.63 -2.95 -14.13
CA LEU A 384 -0.83 -3.04 -12.91
C LEU A 384 0.22 -1.93 -12.79
N LEU A 385 0.69 -1.40 -13.93
CA LEU A 385 1.55 -0.23 -13.99
C LEU A 385 0.96 1.01 -13.33
N ALA A 386 -0.37 1.15 -13.26
CA ALA A 386 -1.00 2.25 -12.52
C ALA A 386 -0.63 2.21 -11.03
N THR A 387 -0.63 1.02 -10.43
CA THR A 387 -0.17 0.81 -9.04
C THR A 387 1.33 1.09 -8.93
N ARG A 388 2.13 0.62 -9.91
CA ARG A 388 3.58 0.78 -9.94
C ARG A 388 4.01 2.24 -9.96
N TYR A 389 3.27 3.10 -10.62
CA TYR A 389 3.58 4.53 -10.72
C TYR A 389 3.17 5.37 -9.51
N LEU A 390 2.47 4.83 -8.51
CA LEU A 390 1.98 5.64 -7.38
C LEU A 390 3.11 6.39 -6.66
N TYR A 391 4.23 5.74 -6.37
CA TYR A 391 5.34 6.39 -5.66
C TYR A 391 6.29 7.16 -6.59
N TRP A 392 6.26 6.88 -7.90
CA TRP A 392 6.85 7.78 -8.89
C TRP A 392 6.17 9.16 -8.87
N GLY A 393 4.84 9.18 -8.63
CA GLY A 393 4.09 10.41 -8.38
C GLY A 393 4.55 11.14 -7.13
N ASN A 394 4.85 10.41 -6.05
CA ASN A 394 5.45 11.01 -4.87
C ASN A 394 6.78 11.72 -5.19
N TYR A 395 7.69 11.07 -5.91
CA TYR A 395 8.94 11.69 -6.35
C TYR A 395 8.68 12.90 -7.25
N ARG A 396 7.81 12.76 -8.25
CA ARG A 396 7.49 13.80 -9.25
C ARG A 396 7.06 15.12 -8.62
N TYR A 397 6.31 15.03 -7.54
CA TYR A 397 5.71 16.17 -6.85
C TYR A 397 6.36 16.50 -5.49
N GLY A 398 7.39 15.78 -5.08
CA GLY A 398 8.03 15.98 -3.78
C GLY A 398 7.10 15.69 -2.60
N LEU A 399 6.27 14.64 -2.72
CA LEU A 399 5.35 14.20 -1.67
C LEU A 399 6.05 13.16 -0.81
N THR A 400 6.10 13.39 0.49
CA THR A 400 6.94 12.60 1.42
C THR A 400 6.24 11.37 1.98
N GLY A 401 5.01 11.09 1.58
CA GLY A 401 4.31 9.91 2.06
C GLY A 401 3.09 9.52 1.22
N TYR A 402 2.59 8.33 1.54
CA TYR A 402 1.44 7.70 0.92
C TYR A 402 0.54 7.09 1.97
N LEU A 403 -0.76 7.26 1.81
CA LEU A 403 -1.77 6.65 2.64
C LEU A 403 -2.68 5.75 1.80
N HIS A 404 -3.09 4.62 2.37
CA HIS A 404 -4.20 3.81 1.90
C HIS A 404 -5.02 3.32 3.10
N TRP A 405 -6.35 3.35 2.97
CA TRP A 405 -7.26 3.06 4.08
C TRP A 405 -7.34 1.58 4.47
N ALA A 406 -7.05 0.64 3.54
CA ALA A 406 -7.29 -0.78 3.78
C ALA A 406 -6.32 -1.71 3.07
N VAL A 407 -5.70 -2.64 3.81
CA VAL A 407 -5.00 -3.78 3.23
C VAL A 407 -5.73 -5.12 3.45
N ASN A 408 -6.64 -5.20 4.44
CA ASN A 408 -7.36 -6.41 4.81
C ASN A 408 -8.72 -6.11 5.45
N VAL A 409 -9.51 -5.21 4.86
CA VAL A 409 -10.83 -4.86 5.43
C VAL A 409 -11.87 -5.92 5.14
N TYR A 410 -11.94 -6.48 3.94
CA TYR A 410 -12.90 -7.49 3.50
C TYR A 410 -14.35 -7.07 3.80
N GLU A 411 -14.79 -6.03 3.11
CA GLU A 411 -16.07 -5.35 3.33
C GLU A 411 -17.27 -6.31 3.36
N ASN A 412 -18.14 -6.12 4.35
CA ASN A 412 -19.36 -6.91 4.58
C ASN A 412 -19.14 -8.43 4.66
N ASP A 413 -17.95 -8.86 5.07
CA ASP A 413 -17.60 -10.28 5.17
C ASP A 413 -17.73 -11.06 3.84
N VAL A 414 -17.63 -10.36 2.74
CA VAL A 414 -17.55 -10.99 1.41
C VAL A 414 -16.23 -11.72 1.27
N ASP A 415 -16.28 -12.98 0.84
CA ASP A 415 -15.09 -13.79 0.62
C ASP A 415 -14.17 -13.13 -0.42
N PRO A 416 -12.96 -12.70 -0.04
CA PRO A 416 -12.05 -11.96 -0.92
C PRO A 416 -11.53 -12.78 -2.11
N PHE A 417 -11.70 -14.10 -2.11
CA PHE A 417 -11.32 -14.96 -3.23
C PHE A 417 -12.44 -15.12 -4.28
N THR A 418 -13.67 -14.75 -3.94
CA THR A 418 -14.83 -14.95 -4.81
C THR A 418 -15.49 -13.65 -5.26
N ALA A 419 -15.10 -12.51 -4.70
CA ALA A 419 -15.60 -11.20 -5.10
C ALA A 419 -14.57 -10.10 -4.85
N SER A 420 -14.58 -9.09 -5.72
CA SER A 420 -13.65 -7.95 -5.68
C SER A 420 -14.33 -6.58 -5.54
N CYS A 421 -15.63 -6.48 -5.82
CA CYS A 421 -16.42 -5.25 -5.82
C CYS A 421 -17.47 -5.21 -4.68
N PRO A 422 -17.07 -5.24 -3.39
CA PRO A 422 -18.05 -5.27 -2.31
C PRO A 422 -18.78 -3.93 -2.16
N ARG A 423 -19.99 -3.99 -1.58
CA ARG A 423 -20.70 -2.79 -1.17
C ARG A 423 -20.04 -2.21 0.09
N HIS A 424 -19.73 -0.92 0.06
CA HIS A 424 -19.18 -0.17 1.20
C HIS A 424 -20.21 0.83 1.73
N VAL A 425 -20.27 0.96 3.07
CA VAL A 425 -21.12 1.95 3.74
C VAL A 425 -20.25 2.70 4.75
N ASN A 426 -20.08 4.01 4.54
CA ASN A 426 -19.33 4.85 5.45
C ASN A 426 -20.01 6.22 5.61
N ALA A 427 -20.13 6.69 6.84
CA ALA A 427 -20.66 8.01 7.24
C ALA A 427 -22.00 8.37 6.54
N GLY A 428 -22.93 7.39 6.45
CA GLY A 428 -24.25 7.58 5.85
C GLY A 428 -24.29 7.49 4.32
N SER A 429 -23.16 7.32 3.65
CA SER A 429 -23.05 7.09 2.21
C SER A 429 -22.86 5.61 1.90
N ALA A 430 -23.36 5.15 0.75
CA ALA A 430 -23.17 3.80 0.26
C ALA A 430 -22.68 3.81 -1.19
N SER A 431 -21.70 2.97 -1.50
CA SER A 431 -21.14 2.81 -2.85
C SER A 431 -20.73 1.35 -3.09
N ILE A 432 -20.55 0.98 -4.34
CA ILE A 432 -19.82 -0.24 -4.70
C ILE A 432 -18.35 0.16 -4.83
N LEU A 433 -17.48 -0.57 -4.14
CA LEU A 433 -16.03 -0.32 -4.25
C LEU A 433 -15.49 -0.79 -5.59
N PRO A 434 -14.50 -0.11 -6.15
CA PRO A 434 -13.72 -0.61 -7.27
C PRO A 434 -13.06 -1.96 -6.94
N PRO A 435 -12.77 -2.79 -7.96
CA PRO A 435 -12.26 -4.12 -7.71
C PRO A 435 -10.94 -4.10 -6.95
N GLY A 436 -10.99 -4.66 -5.73
CA GLY A 436 -9.85 -4.79 -4.84
C GLY A 436 -9.48 -3.56 -4.02
N ASP A 437 -10.33 -2.53 -3.94
CA ASP A 437 -10.07 -1.33 -3.15
C ASP A 437 -9.90 -1.59 -1.64
N ASP A 438 -10.62 -2.56 -1.11
CA ASP A 438 -10.67 -2.90 0.32
C ASP A 438 -9.56 -3.88 0.78
N LYS A 439 -8.72 -4.34 -0.14
CA LYS A 439 -7.70 -5.36 0.17
C LYS A 439 -6.50 -5.34 -0.75
N LEU A 440 -5.33 -5.62 -0.17
CA LEU A 440 -4.06 -5.91 -0.84
C LEU A 440 -3.44 -7.21 -0.31
N ILE A 441 -3.96 -7.74 0.79
CA ILE A 441 -3.56 -9.00 1.41
C ILE A 441 -4.79 -9.90 1.48
N TYR A 442 -4.61 -11.18 1.18
CA TYR A 442 -5.64 -12.19 1.24
C TYR A 442 -5.48 -13.05 2.50
N PRO A 443 -6.58 -13.48 3.15
CA PRO A 443 -6.53 -14.36 4.33
C PRO A 443 -6.29 -15.82 3.89
N GLY A 444 -5.04 -16.13 3.54
CA GLY A 444 -4.67 -17.45 3.06
C GLY A 444 -4.72 -18.53 4.14
N GLU A 445 -4.55 -19.78 3.74
CA GLU A 445 -4.57 -20.90 4.66
C GLU A 445 -3.35 -20.89 5.60
N GLY A 446 -3.60 -20.54 6.87
CA GLY A 446 -2.58 -20.52 7.93
C GLY A 446 -1.62 -19.33 7.90
N GLU A 447 -1.69 -18.45 6.92
CA GLU A 447 -0.83 -17.27 6.77
C GLU A 447 -1.43 -16.21 5.83
N PRO A 448 -1.02 -14.93 5.93
CA PRO A 448 -1.42 -13.92 4.97
C PRO A 448 -0.78 -14.18 3.60
N TRP A 449 -1.56 -14.06 2.51
CA TRP A 449 -1.06 -14.13 1.14
C TRP A 449 -1.02 -12.74 0.52
N MET A 450 0.08 -12.45 -0.17
CA MET A 450 0.27 -11.19 -0.89
C MET A 450 -0.66 -11.07 -2.11
N SER A 451 -0.70 -9.88 -2.69
CA SER A 451 -1.23 -9.66 -4.04
C SER A 451 -0.14 -9.14 -4.98
N MET A 452 -0.37 -9.27 -6.30
CA MET A 452 0.45 -8.63 -7.32
C MET A 452 0.51 -7.11 -7.14
N ARG A 453 -0.60 -6.49 -6.69
CA ARG A 453 -0.66 -5.06 -6.38
C ARG A 453 0.23 -4.68 -5.19
N LEU A 454 0.29 -5.53 -4.16
CA LEU A 454 1.15 -5.30 -3.01
C LEU A 454 2.64 -5.39 -3.40
N GLU A 455 3.02 -6.37 -4.26
CA GLU A 455 4.36 -6.44 -4.83
C GLU A 455 4.69 -5.23 -5.72
N ALA A 456 3.72 -4.75 -6.53
CA ALA A 456 3.89 -3.52 -7.31
C ALA A 456 4.17 -2.30 -6.42
N HIS A 457 3.53 -2.21 -5.23
CA HIS A 457 3.85 -1.18 -4.22
C HIS A 457 5.28 -1.31 -3.70
N ARG A 458 5.76 -2.52 -3.38
CA ARG A 458 7.12 -2.76 -2.91
C ARG A 458 8.15 -2.26 -3.92
N GLU A 459 8.02 -2.70 -5.15
CA GLU A 459 8.94 -2.32 -6.21
C GLU A 459 8.89 -0.82 -6.52
N SER A 460 7.70 -0.21 -6.45
CA SER A 460 7.52 1.25 -6.59
C SER A 460 8.24 2.02 -5.47
N ALA A 461 8.23 1.49 -4.23
CA ALA A 461 8.94 2.11 -3.11
C ALA A 461 10.46 2.10 -3.32
N GLU A 462 11.02 0.98 -3.78
CA GLU A 462 12.44 0.89 -4.12
C GLU A 462 12.83 1.85 -5.25
N GLU A 463 11.99 1.99 -6.26
CA GLU A 463 12.18 2.91 -7.37
C GLU A 463 12.09 4.38 -6.96
N TYR A 464 11.17 4.71 -6.05
CA TYR A 464 11.10 6.05 -5.44
C TYR A 464 12.40 6.41 -4.74
N GLU A 465 12.91 5.50 -3.90
CA GLU A 465 14.15 5.75 -3.14
C GLU A 465 15.36 5.87 -4.07
N MET A 466 15.43 5.09 -5.15
CA MET A 466 16.48 5.27 -6.17
C MET A 466 16.39 6.63 -6.86
N LEU A 467 15.20 7.07 -7.26
CA LEU A 467 14.99 8.40 -7.86
C LEU A 467 15.41 9.51 -6.89
N CYS A 468 15.05 9.41 -5.61
CA CYS A 468 15.45 10.36 -4.59
C CYS A 468 16.98 10.41 -4.42
N ALA A 469 17.63 9.24 -4.32
CA ALA A 469 19.08 9.17 -4.18
C ALA A 469 19.82 9.74 -5.41
N ILE A 470 19.36 9.41 -6.63
CA ILE A 470 19.91 9.98 -7.87
C ILE A 470 19.74 11.51 -7.86
N ALA A 471 18.57 12.01 -7.43
CA ALA A 471 18.29 13.45 -7.39
C ALA A 471 19.21 14.22 -6.44
N GLU A 472 19.74 13.59 -5.39
CA GLU A 472 20.77 14.20 -4.52
C GLU A 472 22.09 14.47 -5.26
N LYS A 473 22.39 13.71 -6.31
CA LYS A 473 23.58 13.84 -7.15
C LYS A 473 23.31 14.63 -8.41
N ASP A 474 22.25 14.27 -9.11
CA ASP A 474 21.81 14.88 -10.37
C ASP A 474 20.28 14.90 -10.46
N LYS A 475 19.71 16.01 -10.00
CA LYS A 475 18.25 16.20 -10.03
C LYS A 475 17.69 16.20 -11.45
N ALA A 476 18.41 16.74 -12.42
CA ALA A 476 17.94 16.82 -13.80
C ALA A 476 17.84 15.42 -14.43
N LEU A 477 18.79 14.54 -14.14
CA LEU A 477 18.78 13.14 -14.57
C LEU A 477 17.60 12.38 -13.94
N ALA A 478 17.43 12.47 -12.62
CA ALA A 478 16.32 11.80 -11.91
C ALA A 478 14.95 12.30 -12.43
N ASP A 479 14.78 13.62 -12.61
CA ASP A 479 13.57 14.21 -13.18
C ASP A 479 13.31 13.72 -14.62
N SER A 480 14.35 13.56 -15.43
CA SER A 480 14.23 13.03 -16.78
C SER A 480 13.79 11.57 -16.80
N LEU A 481 14.39 10.73 -15.96
CA LEU A 481 13.98 9.34 -15.79
C LEU A 481 12.52 9.24 -15.35
N CYS A 482 12.14 9.99 -14.32
CA CYS A 482 10.75 9.99 -13.83
C CYS A 482 9.75 10.40 -14.92
N ARG A 483 10.00 11.49 -15.63
CA ARG A 483 9.05 12.03 -16.62
C ARG A 483 8.84 11.14 -17.85
N ARG A 484 9.74 10.24 -18.13
CA ARG A 484 9.57 9.25 -19.22
C ARG A 484 8.51 8.21 -18.88
N GLY A 485 8.36 7.87 -17.61
CA GLY A 485 7.30 6.99 -17.10
C GLY A 485 6.05 7.75 -16.70
N LEU A 486 6.21 8.77 -15.83
CA LEU A 486 5.11 9.53 -15.23
C LEU A 486 5.32 11.03 -15.40
N ARG A 487 4.40 11.70 -16.07
CA ARG A 487 4.36 13.16 -16.22
C ARG A 487 3.45 13.82 -15.19
N SER A 488 2.33 13.13 -14.86
CA SER A 488 1.38 13.51 -13.82
C SER A 488 0.64 12.27 -13.32
N PHE A 489 -0.21 12.38 -12.28
CA PHE A 489 -1.01 11.25 -11.79
C PHE A 489 -2.05 10.74 -12.80
N HIS A 490 -2.34 11.51 -13.87
CA HIS A 490 -3.26 11.12 -14.95
C HIS A 490 -2.56 11.02 -16.32
N ASP A 491 -1.25 11.23 -16.39
CA ASP A 491 -0.47 11.10 -17.63
C ASP A 491 0.77 10.24 -17.41
N VAL A 492 0.61 8.94 -17.67
CA VAL A 492 1.64 7.92 -17.50
C VAL A 492 1.81 7.09 -18.77
N THR A 493 2.96 6.42 -18.89
CA THR A 493 3.24 5.50 -19.98
C THR A 493 2.82 4.08 -19.57
N TYR A 494 1.80 3.54 -20.25
CA TYR A 494 1.32 2.18 -20.00
C TYR A 494 1.99 1.10 -20.87
N ASP A 495 2.98 1.45 -21.68
CA ASP A 495 3.80 0.50 -22.44
C ASP A 495 4.73 -0.25 -21.47
N GLY A 496 4.46 -1.52 -21.23
CA GLY A 496 5.20 -2.35 -20.29
C GLY A 496 6.64 -2.63 -20.74
N CYS A 497 6.90 -2.72 -22.05
CA CYS A 497 8.26 -2.86 -22.57
C CYS A 497 9.08 -1.59 -22.39
N ALA A 498 8.48 -0.42 -22.61
CA ALA A 498 9.12 0.86 -22.35
C ALA A 498 9.40 1.06 -20.85
N PHE A 499 8.45 0.67 -19.99
CA PHE A 499 8.66 0.71 -18.54
C PHE A 499 9.80 -0.20 -18.09
N ARG A 500 9.85 -1.44 -18.57
CA ARG A 500 10.95 -2.37 -18.26
C ARG A 500 12.31 -1.82 -18.67
N ALA A 501 12.41 -1.22 -19.87
CA ALA A 501 13.64 -0.57 -20.32
C ALA A 501 14.02 0.63 -19.44
N LEU A 502 13.04 1.43 -19.04
CA LEU A 502 13.24 2.58 -18.14
C LEU A 502 13.70 2.12 -16.75
N ARG A 503 13.11 1.07 -16.20
CA ARG A 503 13.53 0.48 -14.92
C ARG A 503 14.95 -0.06 -14.96
N GLU A 504 15.32 -0.74 -16.04
CA GLU A 504 16.70 -1.23 -16.23
C GLU A 504 17.70 -0.07 -16.25
N GLU A 505 17.38 1.03 -16.93
CA GLU A 505 18.20 2.24 -16.96
C GLU A 505 18.28 2.91 -15.58
N LEU A 506 17.17 2.97 -14.83
CA LEU A 506 17.15 3.48 -13.46
C LEU A 506 18.10 2.68 -12.56
N LEU A 507 18.02 1.35 -12.59
CA LEU A 507 18.90 0.45 -11.83
C LEU A 507 20.37 0.58 -12.23
N GLN A 508 20.64 0.71 -13.53
CA GLN A 508 21.99 0.93 -14.04
C GLN A 508 22.55 2.28 -13.56
N THR A 509 21.79 3.35 -13.75
CA THR A 509 22.18 4.71 -13.32
C THR A 509 22.45 4.76 -11.82
N TYR A 510 21.56 4.15 -11.03
CA TYR A 510 21.74 4.06 -9.58
C TYR A 510 23.01 3.29 -9.22
N GLY A 511 23.24 2.14 -9.86
CA GLY A 511 24.45 1.34 -9.66
C GLY A 511 25.75 2.07 -10.02
N GLU A 512 25.76 2.87 -11.08
CA GLU A 512 26.91 3.66 -11.51
C GLU A 512 27.24 4.83 -10.53
N LEU A 513 26.22 5.38 -9.87
CA LEU A 513 26.39 6.53 -8.95
C LEU A 513 26.72 6.13 -7.51
N PHE A 514 26.33 4.92 -7.08
CA PHE A 514 26.38 4.50 -5.67
C PHE A 514 27.04 3.14 -5.45
N GLY A 515 27.48 2.45 -6.52
CA GLY A 515 28.13 1.15 -6.52
C GLY A 515 29.64 1.13 -6.33
#